data_b9d079c55718d6eee95cb9625deca55e
#
_entry.id   b9d079c55718d6eee95cb9625deca55e
#
_cell.length_a   1.000
_cell.length_b   1.000
_cell.length_c   1.000
_cell.angle_alpha   90.00
_cell.angle_beta   90.00
_cell.angle_gamma   90.00
#
_symmetry.space_group_name_H-M   'P 1'
#
loop_
_entity.id
_entity.type
_entity.pdbx_description
1 polymer ?
#
loop_
_entity_poly.entity_id
_entity_poly.type
_entity_poly.pdbx_seq_one_letter_code
_entity_poly.pdbx_strand_id
1 'polypeptide(L)'
;MGYVGTYDRTIFYNPSNKYCIISVKTSDQSVPQQARSAYRHRDNMIRFIAVGYELPQTDKVSMILDGEWENGKHGVQLQVDKCEEIVPQTKEGVYGYLSSRLIKGVGEKTAALIVNRFGADALRVLENEPERLLEIRGITPDKLEDIKASYAESRCVRDLMILLTPFNVTPVTAMKIYEHFGSRSVDILQKNPYELCQVSGFGFKRVDAIVRKGDLPLNSPMRIHGAVFAALDTGRNEKGHLFLEEDALAKTGVKLLNENITDGQVKVTPEEVDAVVQDMILKGEIVSSNGNIYQSNVFVQEDETARKIAEMLAVPPVTLDISESLEYVRKNLGLALSQRQSEAVYMAFRSNLSIITGSPGTGKTTVLRAIIEVFQMLCPKGKILLAAPTDEPAEEWQKARAETTPKRCTAF
;
A
#
# COMPACT_ATOMS: atom_id res chain seq x y z
N MET A 1 15.06 0.36 -27.74
CA MET A 1 15.84 -0.68 -28.45
C MET A 1 16.43 -1.57 -27.39
N GLY A 2 15.96 -2.82 -27.29
CA GLY A 2 16.31 -3.72 -26.19
C GLY A 2 17.66 -4.39 -26.39
N TYR A 3 18.49 -4.39 -25.38
CA TYR A 3 19.79 -5.07 -25.35
C TYR A 3 19.62 -6.44 -24.73
N VAL A 4 19.96 -7.50 -25.47
CA VAL A 4 19.89 -8.89 -24.98
C VAL A 4 21.17 -9.22 -24.23
N GLY A 5 21.06 -9.69 -23.01
CA GLY A 5 22.22 -10.09 -22.21
C GLY A 5 21.89 -11.06 -21.09
N THR A 6 22.92 -11.48 -20.39
CA THR A 6 22.82 -12.30 -19.18
C THR A 6 23.61 -11.65 -18.05
N TYR A 7 23.17 -11.89 -16.83
CA TYR A 7 23.87 -11.43 -15.64
C TYR A 7 25.31 -11.96 -15.58
N ASP A 8 26.25 -11.12 -15.20
CA ASP A 8 27.65 -11.46 -14.98
C ASP A 8 27.99 -11.41 -13.47
N ARG A 9 27.75 -10.27 -12.83
CA ARG A 9 27.94 -10.08 -11.39
C ARG A 9 27.16 -8.89 -10.85
N THR A 10 26.85 -8.92 -9.56
CA THR A 10 26.31 -7.75 -8.83
C THR A 10 27.44 -6.81 -8.42
N ILE A 11 27.29 -5.52 -8.70
CA ILE A 11 28.19 -4.45 -8.27
C ILE A 11 27.63 -3.82 -6.99
N PHE A 12 26.33 -3.58 -6.96
CA PHE A 12 25.62 -3.02 -5.81
C PHE A 12 24.20 -3.60 -5.74
N TYR A 13 23.72 -3.83 -4.53
CA TYR A 13 22.34 -4.25 -4.28
C TYR A 13 21.84 -3.65 -2.98
N ASN A 14 20.65 -3.03 -3.03
CA ASN A 14 19.95 -2.52 -1.86
C ASN A 14 18.74 -3.42 -1.55
N PRO A 15 18.76 -4.19 -0.45
CA PRO A 15 17.67 -5.12 -0.11
C PRO A 15 16.33 -4.42 0.18
N SER A 16 16.36 -3.17 0.66
CA SER A 16 15.16 -2.46 1.10
C SER A 16 14.30 -1.98 -0.06
N ASN A 17 14.89 -1.61 -1.18
CA ASN A 17 14.18 -1.12 -2.36
C ASN A 17 14.50 -1.89 -3.64
N LYS A 18 15.30 -2.98 -3.53
CA LYS A 18 15.73 -3.87 -4.61
C LYS A 18 16.45 -3.16 -5.78
N TYR A 19 16.94 -1.95 -5.54
CA TYR A 19 17.78 -1.25 -6.49
C TYR A 19 19.10 -1.97 -6.63
N CYS A 20 19.51 -2.20 -7.88
CA CYS A 20 20.76 -2.91 -8.15
C CYS A 20 21.54 -2.29 -9.31
N ILE A 21 22.85 -2.48 -9.22
CA ILE A 21 23.80 -2.21 -10.28
C ILE A 21 24.45 -3.54 -10.60
N ILE A 22 24.26 -4.01 -11.82
CA ILE A 22 24.80 -5.29 -12.29
C ILE A 22 25.70 -5.10 -13.50
N SER A 23 26.65 -5.99 -13.64
CA SER A 23 27.38 -6.19 -14.89
C SER A 23 26.60 -7.20 -15.73
N VAL A 24 26.36 -6.86 -16.98
CA VAL A 24 25.66 -7.69 -17.97
C VAL A 24 26.64 -8.09 -19.05
N LYS A 25 26.66 -9.38 -19.40
CA LYS A 25 27.45 -9.93 -20.53
C LYS A 25 26.53 -10.15 -21.73
N THR A 26 26.99 -9.74 -22.91
CA THR A 26 26.25 -9.85 -24.17
C THR A 26 27.13 -10.09 -25.35
N SER A 27 26.58 -10.68 -26.41
CA SER A 27 27.19 -10.72 -27.77
C SER A 27 26.70 -9.57 -28.65
N ASP A 28 25.75 -8.74 -28.15
CA ASP A 28 25.13 -7.67 -28.91
C ASP A 28 26.13 -6.55 -29.21
N GLN A 29 26.41 -6.35 -30.48
CA GLN A 29 27.36 -5.34 -30.97
C GLN A 29 26.77 -3.92 -30.98
N SER A 30 25.46 -3.76 -30.76
CA SER A 30 24.81 -2.47 -30.69
C SER A 30 25.07 -1.68 -29.41
N VAL A 31 25.65 -2.34 -28.39
CA VAL A 31 26.10 -1.69 -27.14
C VAL A 31 27.12 -0.62 -27.48
N PRO A 32 26.94 0.66 -27.05
CA PRO A 32 27.88 1.75 -27.33
C PRO A 32 29.29 1.45 -26.87
N GLN A 33 30.29 1.77 -27.68
CA GLN A 33 31.70 1.49 -27.33
C GLN A 33 32.15 2.10 -26.01
N GLN A 34 31.61 3.28 -25.68
CA GLN A 34 31.91 4.00 -24.44
C GLN A 34 31.32 3.33 -23.19
N ALA A 35 30.31 2.49 -23.36
CA ALA A 35 29.66 1.74 -22.28
C ALA A 35 30.31 0.35 -22.06
N ARG A 36 31.15 -0.10 -23.00
CA ARG A 36 31.79 -1.41 -22.91
C ARG A 36 32.90 -1.41 -21.88
N SER A 37 32.98 -2.46 -21.08
CA SER A 37 34.10 -2.66 -20.17
C SER A 37 35.45 -2.64 -20.94
N ALA A 38 36.39 -1.87 -20.43
CA ALA A 38 37.77 -1.82 -20.99
C ALA A 38 38.54 -3.12 -20.77
N TYR A 39 38.10 -3.97 -19.83
CA TYR A 39 38.75 -5.23 -19.50
C TYR A 39 38.35 -6.33 -20.50
N ARG A 40 39.33 -6.92 -21.20
CA ARG A 40 39.09 -8.06 -22.10
C ARG A 40 38.97 -9.34 -21.29
N HIS A 41 37.79 -9.94 -21.32
CA HIS A 41 37.53 -11.25 -20.72
C HIS A 41 37.84 -12.38 -21.71
N ARG A 42 38.19 -13.57 -21.20
CA ARG A 42 38.56 -14.75 -22.01
C ARG A 42 37.41 -15.27 -22.90
N ASP A 43 36.16 -14.92 -22.58
CA ASP A 43 34.96 -15.37 -23.27
C ASP A 43 34.55 -14.50 -24.48
N ASN A 44 35.35 -13.47 -24.81
CA ASN A 44 35.07 -12.51 -25.89
C ASN A 44 33.69 -11.82 -25.83
N MET A 45 32.99 -11.87 -24.69
CA MET A 45 31.71 -11.22 -24.51
C MET A 45 31.89 -9.75 -24.14
N ILE A 46 31.01 -8.90 -24.67
CA ILE A 46 30.91 -7.51 -24.26
C ILE A 46 30.28 -7.46 -22.86
N ARG A 47 30.78 -6.58 -22.01
CA ARG A 47 30.22 -6.32 -20.71
C ARG A 47 29.90 -4.84 -20.59
N PHE A 48 28.72 -4.55 -20.01
CA PHE A 48 28.30 -3.20 -19.70
C PHE A 48 27.60 -3.17 -18.35
N ILE A 49 27.42 -1.98 -17.79
CA ILE A 49 26.75 -1.78 -16.50
C ILE A 49 25.29 -1.46 -16.77
N ALA A 50 24.40 -2.21 -16.15
CA ALA A 50 22.96 -1.94 -16.10
C ALA A 50 22.56 -1.56 -14.67
N VAL A 51 21.74 -0.54 -14.57
CA VAL A 51 21.25 0.05 -13.32
C VAL A 51 19.73 0.05 -13.34
N GLY A 52 19.12 -0.49 -12.30
CA GLY A 52 17.67 -0.58 -12.25
C GLY A 52 17.19 -1.24 -10.98
N TYR A 53 15.94 -1.62 -11.00
CA TYR A 53 15.28 -2.31 -9.90
C TYR A 53 14.96 -3.75 -10.30
N GLU A 54 15.12 -4.69 -9.36
CA GLU A 54 14.81 -6.12 -9.56
C GLU A 54 15.43 -6.78 -10.80
N LEU A 55 16.55 -6.26 -11.29
CA LEU A 55 17.23 -6.91 -12.40
C LEU A 55 17.66 -8.33 -11.98
N PRO A 56 17.46 -9.35 -12.85
CA PRO A 56 17.82 -10.72 -12.53
C PRO A 56 19.31 -10.85 -12.15
N GLN A 57 19.56 -11.41 -10.97
CA GLN A 57 20.93 -11.61 -10.46
C GLN A 57 21.36 -13.09 -10.61
N THR A 58 21.08 -13.65 -11.78
CA THR A 58 21.42 -15.03 -12.11
C THR A 58 21.84 -15.12 -13.59
N ASP A 59 22.91 -15.84 -13.86
CA ASP A 59 23.38 -16.11 -15.22
C ASP A 59 22.58 -17.20 -15.94
N LYS A 60 21.59 -17.76 -15.28
CA LYS A 60 20.70 -18.81 -15.79
C LYS A 60 19.54 -18.28 -16.63
N VAL A 61 19.34 -16.96 -16.63
CA VAL A 61 18.24 -16.28 -17.32
C VAL A 61 18.83 -15.24 -18.28
N SER A 62 18.37 -15.26 -19.53
CA SER A 62 18.63 -14.18 -20.48
C SER A 62 17.59 -13.09 -20.30
N MET A 63 17.98 -11.83 -20.48
CA MET A 63 17.11 -10.67 -20.32
C MET A 63 17.21 -9.73 -21.50
N ILE A 64 16.12 -9.08 -21.83
CA ILE A 64 16.09 -7.92 -22.73
C ILE A 64 15.99 -6.68 -21.85
N LEU A 65 16.96 -5.79 -21.99
CA LEU A 65 17.05 -4.55 -21.23
C LEU A 65 16.77 -3.37 -22.15
N ASP A 66 15.68 -2.69 -21.91
CA ASP A 66 15.37 -1.39 -22.53
C ASP A 66 15.64 -0.26 -21.54
N GLY A 67 16.20 0.85 -22.03
CA GLY A 67 16.53 2.00 -21.23
C GLY A 67 17.41 3.01 -21.97
N GLU A 68 17.84 4.03 -21.24
CA GLU A 68 18.68 5.10 -21.76
C GLU A 68 20.11 5.00 -21.23
N TRP A 69 21.08 5.37 -22.06
CA TRP A 69 22.50 5.42 -21.68
C TRP A 69 22.81 6.73 -20.98
N GLU A 70 23.26 6.65 -19.75
CA GLU A 70 23.61 7.80 -18.92
C GLU A 70 25.06 7.76 -18.45
N ASN A 71 25.65 8.93 -18.18
CA ASN A 71 26.95 9.05 -17.54
C ASN A 71 26.79 8.93 -16.02
N GLY A 72 27.11 7.76 -15.47
CA GLY A 72 27.12 7.50 -14.03
C GLY A 72 28.50 7.77 -13.40
N LYS A 73 28.61 7.57 -12.08
CA LYS A 73 29.86 7.76 -11.31
C LYS A 73 31.04 6.91 -11.79
N HIS A 74 30.76 5.81 -12.47
CA HIS A 74 31.77 4.84 -12.89
C HIS A 74 31.84 4.64 -14.41
N GLY A 75 31.32 5.58 -15.19
CA GLY A 75 31.28 5.54 -16.64
C GLY A 75 29.89 5.47 -17.21
N VAL A 76 29.77 5.20 -18.51
CA VAL A 76 28.49 5.08 -19.20
C VAL A 76 27.80 3.79 -18.76
N GLN A 77 26.56 3.93 -18.28
CA GLN A 77 25.72 2.83 -17.79
C GLN A 77 24.34 2.88 -18.45
N LEU A 78 23.68 1.73 -18.58
CA LEU A 78 22.30 1.65 -19.04
C LEU A 78 21.38 1.84 -17.83
N GLN A 79 20.65 2.95 -17.79
CA GLN A 79 19.53 3.12 -16.88
C GLN A 79 18.36 2.33 -17.44
N VAL A 80 18.02 1.23 -16.77
CA VAL A 80 17.01 0.28 -17.27
C VAL A 80 15.62 0.76 -16.86
N ASP A 81 14.78 1.02 -17.87
CA ASP A 81 13.37 1.35 -17.69
C ASP A 81 12.51 0.07 -17.70
N LYS A 82 12.91 -0.91 -18.55
CA LYS A 82 12.21 -2.17 -18.72
C LYS A 82 13.18 -3.33 -18.80
N CYS A 83 12.91 -4.37 -18.05
CA CYS A 83 13.64 -5.64 -18.11
C CYS A 83 12.64 -6.76 -18.40
N GLU A 84 12.82 -7.46 -19.51
CA GLU A 84 12.05 -8.66 -19.84
C GLU A 84 12.93 -9.89 -19.72
N GLU A 85 12.52 -10.87 -18.94
CA GLU A 85 13.16 -12.17 -18.92
C GLU A 85 12.74 -12.96 -20.17
N ILE A 86 13.73 -13.42 -20.91
CA ILE A 86 13.46 -14.31 -22.05
C ILE A 86 13.04 -15.66 -21.48
N VAL A 87 11.77 -16.02 -21.67
CA VAL A 87 11.26 -17.33 -21.26
C VAL A 87 12.01 -18.41 -22.04
N PRO A 88 12.76 -19.27 -21.35
CA PRO A 88 13.61 -20.24 -22.03
C PRO A 88 12.76 -21.32 -22.70
N GLN A 89 13.09 -21.63 -23.95
CA GLN A 89 12.43 -22.70 -24.73
C GLN A 89 13.23 -23.99 -24.74
N THR A 90 14.39 -24.02 -24.10
CA THR A 90 15.24 -25.22 -24.00
C THR A 90 15.16 -25.83 -22.60
N LYS A 91 15.41 -27.13 -22.48
CA LYS A 91 15.41 -27.82 -21.18
C LYS A 91 16.39 -27.20 -20.19
N GLU A 92 17.58 -26.84 -20.65
CA GLU A 92 18.64 -26.22 -19.86
C GLU A 92 18.21 -24.83 -19.36
N GLY A 93 17.60 -24.04 -20.23
CA GLY A 93 17.07 -22.73 -19.89
C GLY A 93 15.92 -22.80 -18.88
N VAL A 94 14.94 -23.71 -19.10
CA VAL A 94 13.82 -23.96 -18.18
C VAL A 94 14.33 -24.42 -16.81
N TYR A 95 15.32 -25.31 -16.78
CA TYR A 95 15.99 -25.72 -15.54
C TYR A 95 16.64 -24.52 -14.84
N GLY A 96 17.38 -23.69 -15.60
CA GLY A 96 18.01 -22.48 -15.11
C GLY A 96 16.99 -21.54 -14.45
N TYR A 97 15.88 -21.29 -15.13
CA TYR A 97 14.80 -20.45 -14.65
C TYR A 97 14.16 -20.99 -13.35
N LEU A 98 13.74 -22.24 -13.34
CA LEU A 98 13.11 -22.86 -12.17
C LEU A 98 14.07 -22.95 -10.97
N SER A 99 15.38 -23.14 -11.20
CA SER A 99 16.40 -23.24 -10.14
C SER A 99 16.95 -21.89 -9.67
N SER A 100 16.52 -20.76 -10.27
CA SER A 100 17.02 -19.39 -9.99
C SER A 100 16.59 -18.83 -8.65
N ARG A 101 15.74 -19.53 -7.88
CA ARG A 101 15.08 -19.09 -6.63
C ARG A 101 14.04 -17.97 -6.80
N LEU A 102 13.66 -17.65 -8.02
CA LEU A 102 12.56 -16.70 -8.29
C LEU A 102 11.22 -17.27 -7.86
N ILE A 103 11.08 -18.61 -7.85
CA ILE A 103 9.85 -19.30 -7.44
C ILE A 103 10.09 -19.97 -6.08
N LYS A 104 9.37 -19.53 -5.05
CA LYS A 104 9.41 -20.16 -3.72
C LYS A 104 8.98 -21.62 -3.81
N GLY A 105 9.63 -22.50 -3.07
CA GLY A 105 9.30 -23.94 -3.08
C GLY A 105 9.98 -24.74 -4.20
N VAL A 106 10.63 -24.09 -5.19
CA VAL A 106 11.38 -24.76 -6.27
C VAL A 106 12.88 -24.52 -6.08
N GLY A 107 13.57 -25.47 -5.44
CA GLY A 107 15.02 -25.50 -5.39
C GLY A 107 15.60 -26.35 -6.55
N GLU A 108 16.94 -26.40 -6.66
CA GLU A 108 17.64 -27.11 -7.74
C GLU A 108 17.17 -28.56 -7.95
N LYS A 109 16.99 -29.31 -6.84
CA LYS A 109 16.50 -30.72 -6.91
C LYS A 109 15.09 -30.79 -7.46
N THR A 110 14.19 -29.92 -7.01
CA THR A 110 12.79 -29.88 -7.48
C THR A 110 12.75 -29.43 -8.95
N ALA A 111 13.52 -28.42 -9.33
CA ALA A 111 13.64 -27.96 -10.71
C ALA A 111 14.12 -29.07 -11.65
N ALA A 112 15.13 -29.84 -11.24
CA ALA A 112 15.62 -30.99 -12.02
C ALA A 112 14.52 -32.04 -12.23
N LEU A 113 13.76 -32.37 -11.21
CA LEU A 113 12.66 -33.32 -11.31
C LEU A 113 11.56 -32.84 -12.25
N ILE A 114 11.18 -31.56 -12.15
CA ILE A 114 10.15 -30.93 -13.02
C ILE A 114 10.62 -30.98 -14.49
N VAL A 115 11.85 -30.55 -14.77
CA VAL A 115 12.40 -30.54 -16.14
C VAL A 115 12.63 -31.95 -16.70
N ASN A 116 13.03 -32.90 -15.87
CA ASN A 116 13.16 -34.30 -16.29
C ASN A 116 11.80 -34.90 -16.69
N ARG A 117 10.72 -34.50 -16.02
CA ARG A 117 9.36 -34.99 -16.32
C ARG A 117 8.73 -34.30 -17.52
N PHE A 118 8.83 -32.96 -17.60
CA PHE A 118 8.09 -32.16 -18.56
C PHE A 118 8.97 -31.50 -19.65
N GLY A 119 10.28 -31.56 -19.52
CA GLY A 119 11.20 -31.01 -20.52
C GLY A 119 11.11 -29.49 -20.65
N ALA A 120 11.11 -29.01 -21.88
CA ALA A 120 10.94 -27.60 -22.22
C ALA A 120 9.52 -27.08 -21.93
N ASP A 121 8.52 -27.96 -21.88
CA ASP A 121 7.12 -27.60 -21.58
C ASP A 121 6.84 -27.37 -20.09
N ALA A 122 7.82 -27.52 -19.22
CA ALA A 122 7.62 -27.44 -17.77
C ALA A 122 6.98 -26.13 -17.29
N LEU A 123 7.35 -24.99 -17.88
CA LEU A 123 6.75 -23.69 -17.57
C LEU A 123 5.30 -23.62 -18.06
N ARG A 124 4.99 -24.15 -19.23
CA ARG A 124 3.63 -24.23 -19.75
C ARG A 124 2.75 -25.13 -18.88
N VAL A 125 3.28 -26.25 -18.40
CA VAL A 125 2.59 -27.13 -17.45
C VAL A 125 2.33 -26.42 -16.13
N LEU A 126 3.31 -25.71 -15.58
CA LEU A 126 3.15 -24.92 -14.36
C LEU A 126 2.07 -23.84 -14.50
N GLU A 127 1.95 -23.25 -15.68
CA GLU A 127 0.98 -22.18 -15.96
C GLU A 127 -0.45 -22.70 -16.19
N ASN A 128 -0.60 -23.75 -17.02
CA ASN A 128 -1.90 -24.19 -17.52
C ASN A 128 -2.42 -25.49 -16.89
N GLU A 129 -1.53 -26.34 -16.40
CA GLU A 129 -1.84 -27.68 -15.89
C GLU A 129 -1.04 -27.97 -14.60
N PRO A 130 -1.02 -27.04 -13.59
CA PRO A 130 -0.10 -27.14 -12.44
C PRO A 130 -0.32 -28.41 -11.60
N GLU A 131 -1.51 -28.99 -11.60
CA GLU A 131 -1.84 -30.23 -10.88
C GLU A 131 -0.97 -31.42 -11.35
N ARG A 132 -0.46 -31.38 -12.57
CA ARG A 132 0.45 -32.40 -13.08
C ARG A 132 1.80 -32.43 -12.36
N LEU A 133 2.14 -31.36 -11.64
CA LEU A 133 3.35 -31.36 -10.81
C LEU A 133 3.24 -32.36 -9.63
N LEU A 134 2.02 -32.77 -9.25
CA LEU A 134 1.80 -33.84 -8.25
C LEU A 134 2.29 -35.22 -8.72
N GLU A 135 2.50 -35.42 -10.04
CA GLU A 135 3.16 -36.62 -10.58
C GLU A 135 4.63 -36.73 -10.12
N ILE A 136 5.20 -35.65 -9.59
CA ILE A 136 6.61 -35.58 -9.18
C ILE A 136 6.75 -35.92 -7.70
N ARG A 137 7.57 -36.92 -7.42
CA ARG A 137 7.85 -37.34 -6.03
C ARG A 137 8.44 -36.19 -5.21
N GLY A 138 7.78 -35.80 -4.12
CA GLY A 138 8.20 -34.74 -3.21
C GLY A 138 7.54 -33.39 -3.46
N ILE A 139 6.57 -33.33 -4.40
CA ILE A 139 5.62 -32.22 -4.50
C ILE A 139 4.29 -32.71 -3.88
N THR A 140 3.98 -32.15 -2.72
CA THR A 140 2.70 -32.35 -2.02
C THR A 140 1.67 -31.33 -2.50
N PRO A 141 0.35 -31.55 -2.26
CA PRO A 141 -0.66 -30.54 -2.56
C PRO A 141 -0.36 -29.17 -1.96
N ASP A 142 0.05 -29.11 -0.69
CA ASP A 142 0.41 -27.84 -0.02
C ASP A 142 1.59 -27.16 -0.71
N LYS A 143 2.65 -27.93 -1.05
CA LYS A 143 3.80 -27.39 -1.77
C LYS A 143 3.44 -26.95 -3.20
N LEU A 144 2.48 -27.60 -3.84
CA LEU A 144 1.99 -27.18 -5.15
C LEU A 144 1.30 -25.82 -5.06
N GLU A 145 0.46 -25.59 -4.04
CA GLU A 145 -0.19 -24.30 -3.83
C GLU A 145 0.84 -23.18 -3.56
N ASP A 146 1.86 -23.43 -2.77
CA ASP A 146 2.96 -22.48 -2.54
C ASP A 146 3.69 -22.13 -3.86
N ILE A 147 3.97 -23.13 -4.69
CA ILE A 147 4.62 -22.95 -6.00
C ILE A 147 3.73 -22.13 -6.94
N LYS A 148 2.43 -22.47 -7.04
CA LYS A 148 1.44 -21.76 -7.86
C LYS A 148 1.33 -20.29 -7.45
N ALA A 149 1.16 -20.04 -6.15
CA ALA A 149 1.04 -18.70 -5.60
C ALA A 149 2.28 -17.85 -5.90
N SER A 150 3.47 -18.40 -5.64
CA SER A 150 4.74 -17.69 -5.89
C SER A 150 5.01 -17.43 -7.37
N TYR A 151 4.66 -18.37 -8.23
CA TYR A 151 4.80 -18.19 -9.69
C TYR A 151 3.85 -17.11 -10.22
N ALA A 152 2.58 -17.13 -9.78
CA ALA A 152 1.59 -16.13 -10.15
C ALA A 152 1.95 -14.74 -9.64
N GLU A 153 2.45 -14.62 -8.39
CA GLU A 153 2.95 -13.39 -7.79
C GLU A 153 4.11 -12.79 -8.60
N SER A 154 5.13 -13.59 -8.88
CA SER A 154 6.32 -13.16 -9.62
C SER A 154 5.97 -12.66 -11.02
N ARG A 155 5.06 -13.37 -11.72
CA ARG A 155 4.58 -12.99 -13.04
C ARG A 155 3.78 -11.68 -13.00
N CYS A 156 2.82 -11.60 -12.08
CA CYS A 156 1.96 -10.41 -11.96
C CYS A 156 2.76 -9.15 -11.61
N VAL A 157 3.72 -9.25 -10.67
CA VAL A 157 4.58 -8.11 -10.30
C VAL A 157 5.42 -7.65 -11.48
N ARG A 158 5.96 -8.57 -12.28
CA ARG A 158 6.70 -8.23 -13.51
C ARG A 158 5.81 -7.51 -14.52
N ASP A 159 4.61 -8.04 -14.78
CA ASP A 159 3.66 -7.46 -15.73
C ASP A 159 3.20 -6.06 -15.24
N LEU A 160 3.04 -5.89 -13.92
CA LEU A 160 2.78 -4.59 -13.30
C LEU A 160 3.94 -3.60 -13.50
N MET A 161 5.19 -4.05 -13.34
CA MET A 161 6.36 -3.21 -13.57
C MET A 161 6.39 -2.69 -15.02
N ILE A 162 6.09 -3.55 -15.99
CA ILE A 162 6.01 -3.16 -17.40
C ILE A 162 4.89 -2.13 -17.63
N LEU A 163 3.69 -2.41 -17.12
CA LEU A 163 2.52 -1.53 -17.24
C LEU A 163 2.75 -0.17 -16.60
N LEU A 164 3.46 -0.15 -15.47
CA LEU A 164 3.64 1.04 -14.65
C LEU A 164 4.98 1.76 -14.88
N THR A 165 5.76 1.35 -15.90
CA THR A 165 6.99 2.06 -16.29
C THR A 165 6.79 3.58 -16.46
N PRO A 166 5.71 4.08 -17.12
CA PRO A 166 5.48 5.52 -17.25
C PRO A 166 5.27 6.23 -15.91
N PHE A 167 4.96 5.50 -14.84
CA PHE A 167 4.70 6.02 -13.50
C PHE A 167 5.94 6.02 -12.60
N ASN A 168 7.12 5.62 -13.12
CA ASN A 168 8.36 5.46 -12.35
C ASN A 168 8.12 4.67 -11.05
N VAL A 169 7.45 3.52 -11.19
CA VAL A 169 7.08 2.67 -10.06
C VAL A 169 8.24 1.76 -9.70
N THR A 170 8.60 1.74 -8.42
CA THR A 170 9.60 0.79 -7.92
C THR A 170 8.97 -0.60 -7.69
N PRO A 171 9.75 -1.68 -7.66
CA PRO A 171 9.27 -3.02 -7.34
C PRO A 171 8.51 -3.11 -6.01
N VAL A 172 8.99 -2.38 -4.99
CA VAL A 172 8.29 -2.29 -3.69
C VAL A 172 6.89 -1.72 -3.85
N THR A 173 6.73 -0.77 -4.75
CA THR A 173 5.43 -0.16 -5.04
C THR A 173 4.55 -1.08 -5.89
N ALA A 174 5.13 -1.79 -6.87
CA ALA A 174 4.41 -2.81 -7.63
C ALA A 174 3.93 -3.95 -6.72
N MET A 175 4.73 -4.34 -5.72
CA MET A 175 4.32 -5.33 -4.71
C MET A 175 3.14 -4.83 -3.89
N LYS A 176 3.13 -3.56 -3.44
CA LYS A 176 1.97 -2.97 -2.72
C LYS A 176 0.71 -2.96 -3.58
N ILE A 177 0.84 -2.72 -4.88
CA ILE A 177 -0.28 -2.79 -5.82
C ILE A 177 -0.80 -4.22 -5.91
N TYR A 178 0.11 -5.19 -5.99
CA TYR A 178 -0.25 -6.60 -5.99
C TYR A 178 -0.90 -7.03 -4.67
N GLU A 179 -0.38 -6.60 -3.52
CA GLU A 179 -0.98 -6.86 -2.21
C GLU A 179 -2.41 -6.31 -2.11
N HIS A 180 -2.67 -5.16 -2.77
CA HIS A 180 -3.99 -4.52 -2.74
C HIS A 180 -5.01 -5.16 -3.69
N PHE A 181 -4.62 -5.45 -4.95
CA PHE A 181 -5.53 -5.93 -6.01
C PHE A 181 -5.38 -7.42 -6.34
N GLY A 182 -4.34 -8.08 -5.82
CA GLY A 182 -4.04 -9.49 -6.08
C GLY A 182 -3.66 -9.76 -7.54
N SER A 183 -3.93 -10.98 -8.01
CA SER A 183 -3.62 -11.42 -9.38
C SER A 183 -4.34 -10.66 -10.49
N ARG A 184 -5.39 -9.91 -10.15
CA ARG A 184 -6.15 -9.08 -11.11
C ARG A 184 -5.61 -7.67 -11.27
N SER A 185 -4.50 -7.32 -10.64
CA SER A 185 -3.93 -5.97 -10.65
C SER A 185 -3.72 -5.42 -12.05
N VAL A 186 -3.16 -6.23 -12.96
CA VAL A 186 -2.88 -5.83 -14.34
C VAL A 186 -4.19 -5.52 -15.08
N ASP A 187 -5.17 -6.41 -15.00
CA ASP A 187 -6.47 -6.24 -15.68
C ASP A 187 -7.24 -5.01 -15.16
N ILE A 188 -7.18 -4.77 -13.85
CA ILE A 188 -7.83 -3.62 -13.22
C ILE A 188 -7.21 -2.32 -13.76
N LEU A 189 -5.88 -2.22 -13.71
CA LEU A 189 -5.18 -1.01 -14.09
C LEU A 189 -5.18 -0.74 -15.60
N GLN A 190 -5.24 -1.78 -16.43
CA GLN A 190 -5.44 -1.62 -17.87
C GLN A 190 -6.83 -1.04 -18.20
N LYS A 191 -7.86 -1.41 -17.43
CA LYS A 191 -9.22 -0.88 -17.59
C LYS A 191 -9.37 0.51 -17.02
N ASN A 192 -8.82 0.75 -15.83
CA ASN A 192 -8.92 2.02 -15.14
C ASN A 192 -7.64 2.34 -14.34
N PRO A 193 -6.69 3.12 -14.88
CA PRO A 193 -5.46 3.47 -14.18
C PRO A 193 -5.69 4.33 -12.92
N TYR A 194 -6.85 4.97 -12.77
CA TYR A 194 -7.19 5.75 -11.58
C TYR A 194 -7.46 4.89 -10.34
N GLU A 195 -7.65 3.57 -10.49
CA GLU A 195 -7.68 2.64 -9.36
C GLU A 195 -6.38 2.70 -8.54
N LEU A 196 -5.26 3.10 -9.13
CA LEU A 196 -4.01 3.35 -8.40
C LEU A 196 -4.17 4.36 -7.26
N CYS A 197 -5.14 5.27 -7.34
CA CYS A 197 -5.38 6.24 -6.27
C CYS A 197 -5.76 5.60 -4.93
N GLN A 198 -6.20 4.34 -4.93
CA GLN A 198 -6.50 3.57 -3.72
C GLN A 198 -5.22 3.05 -3.03
N VAL A 199 -4.09 3.02 -3.74
CA VAL A 199 -2.82 2.51 -3.21
C VAL A 199 -2.02 3.65 -2.59
N SER A 200 -1.53 3.44 -1.36
CA SER A 200 -0.72 4.44 -0.65
C SER A 200 0.49 4.90 -1.48
N GLY A 201 0.63 6.21 -1.64
CA GLY A 201 1.70 6.83 -2.44
C GLY A 201 1.29 7.20 -3.88
N PHE A 202 0.06 6.86 -4.32
CA PHE A 202 -0.49 7.26 -5.60
C PHE A 202 -1.65 8.25 -5.43
N GLY A 203 -1.36 9.49 -5.13
CA GLY A 203 -2.39 10.53 -5.15
C GLY A 203 -2.87 10.86 -6.57
N PHE A 204 -4.12 11.30 -6.69
CA PHE A 204 -4.78 11.64 -7.96
C PHE A 204 -3.91 12.52 -8.89
N LYS A 205 -3.30 13.58 -8.38
CA LYS A 205 -2.45 14.49 -9.18
C LYS A 205 -1.30 13.76 -9.88
N ARG A 206 -0.68 12.80 -9.20
CA ARG A 206 0.41 12.01 -9.77
C ARG A 206 -0.09 11.07 -10.87
N VAL A 207 -1.18 10.36 -10.61
CA VAL A 207 -1.80 9.44 -11.57
C VAL A 207 -2.29 10.24 -12.78
N ASP A 208 -3.04 11.33 -12.56
CA ASP A 208 -3.58 12.18 -13.59
C ASP A 208 -2.50 12.78 -14.50
N ALA A 209 -1.40 13.27 -13.93
CA ALA A 209 -0.29 13.84 -14.70
C ALA A 209 0.33 12.85 -15.70
N ILE A 210 0.23 11.56 -15.45
CA ILE A 210 0.77 10.52 -16.31
C ILE A 210 -0.28 10.03 -17.29
N VAL A 211 -1.48 9.75 -16.81
CA VAL A 211 -2.59 9.28 -17.67
C VAL A 211 -2.92 10.31 -18.76
N ARG A 212 -2.81 11.61 -18.47
CA ARG A 212 -2.98 12.71 -19.44
C ARG A 212 -1.95 12.75 -20.56
N LYS A 213 -0.83 12.02 -20.45
CA LYS A 213 0.13 11.88 -21.56
C LYS A 213 -0.34 10.87 -22.61
N GLY A 214 -1.33 10.06 -22.31
CA GLY A 214 -1.97 9.13 -23.22
C GLY A 214 -3.22 9.74 -23.88
N ASP A 215 -3.99 8.90 -24.55
CA ASP A 215 -5.14 9.30 -25.38
C ASP A 215 -6.47 9.39 -24.63
N LEU A 216 -6.44 9.31 -23.27
CA LEU A 216 -7.68 9.36 -22.49
C LEU A 216 -8.29 10.78 -22.54
N PRO A 217 -9.58 10.93 -22.90
CA PRO A 217 -10.23 12.23 -22.89
C PRO A 217 -10.20 12.92 -21.53
N LEU A 218 -9.98 14.23 -21.52
CA LEU A 218 -9.88 15.01 -20.26
C LEU A 218 -11.17 15.03 -19.46
N ASN A 219 -12.31 14.81 -20.09
CA ASN A 219 -13.63 14.66 -19.45
C ASN A 219 -14.07 13.18 -19.32
N SER A 220 -13.12 12.25 -19.40
CA SER A 220 -13.41 10.82 -19.18
C SER A 220 -14.09 10.59 -17.83
N PRO A 221 -15.19 9.82 -17.77
CA PRO A 221 -15.85 9.47 -16.51
C PRO A 221 -14.91 8.83 -15.48
N MET A 222 -13.94 8.00 -15.92
CA MET A 222 -12.92 7.40 -15.02
C MET A 222 -12.04 8.47 -14.36
N ARG A 223 -11.67 9.50 -15.10
CA ARG A 223 -10.87 10.61 -14.59
C ARG A 223 -11.67 11.43 -13.57
N ILE A 224 -12.94 11.73 -13.87
CA ILE A 224 -13.84 12.44 -12.97
C ILE A 224 -14.08 11.63 -11.69
N HIS A 225 -14.34 10.34 -11.81
CA HIS A 225 -14.48 9.40 -10.69
C HIS A 225 -13.26 9.44 -9.75
N GLY A 226 -12.05 9.34 -10.31
CA GLY A 226 -10.83 9.47 -9.52
C GLY A 226 -10.68 10.82 -8.81
N ALA A 227 -11.12 11.92 -9.45
CA ALA A 227 -11.10 13.25 -8.86
C ALA A 227 -12.12 13.42 -7.73
N VAL A 228 -13.29 12.79 -7.84
CA VAL A 228 -14.34 12.80 -6.78
C VAL A 228 -13.79 12.13 -5.51
N PHE A 229 -13.20 10.93 -5.62
CA PHE A 229 -12.57 10.28 -4.46
C PHE A 229 -11.42 11.12 -3.89
N ALA A 230 -10.59 11.70 -4.74
CA ALA A 230 -9.48 12.55 -4.29
C ALA A 230 -9.96 13.82 -3.55
N ALA A 231 -11.10 14.40 -3.96
CA ALA A 231 -11.70 15.54 -3.28
C ALA A 231 -12.19 15.15 -1.88
N LEU A 232 -12.87 14.01 -1.76
CA LEU A 232 -13.33 13.45 -0.47
C LEU A 232 -12.16 13.12 0.45
N ASP A 233 -11.11 12.48 -0.09
CA ASP A 233 -9.90 12.14 0.68
C ASP A 233 -9.15 13.38 1.16
N THR A 234 -9.04 14.41 0.32
CA THR A 234 -8.44 15.70 0.71
C THR A 234 -9.23 16.34 1.85
N GLY A 235 -10.56 16.35 1.75
CA GLY A 235 -11.43 16.83 2.82
C GLY A 235 -11.19 16.09 4.14
N ARG A 236 -11.04 14.78 4.08
CA ARG A 236 -10.80 13.94 5.25
C ARG A 236 -9.40 14.11 5.84
N ASN A 237 -8.37 14.03 5.02
CA ASN A 237 -6.99 13.97 5.49
C ASN A 237 -6.43 15.34 5.90
N GLU A 238 -6.82 16.42 5.22
CA GLU A 238 -6.32 17.76 5.50
C GLU A 238 -7.19 18.54 6.48
N LYS A 239 -8.53 18.31 6.47
CA LYS A 239 -9.48 19.10 7.23
C LYS A 239 -10.26 18.29 8.27
N GLY A 240 -10.14 16.98 8.30
CA GLY A 240 -10.87 16.10 9.21
C GLY A 240 -12.37 15.97 8.89
N HIS A 241 -12.80 16.29 7.67
CA HIS A 241 -14.18 16.17 7.24
C HIS A 241 -14.52 14.72 6.87
N LEU A 242 -15.63 14.19 7.36
CA LEU A 242 -16.11 12.86 6.96
C LEU A 242 -16.86 12.90 5.63
N PHE A 243 -17.36 14.07 5.23
CA PHE A 243 -18.14 14.32 4.02
C PHE A 243 -17.76 15.68 3.40
N LEU A 244 -18.22 15.89 2.18
CA LEU A 244 -18.31 17.20 1.56
C LEU A 244 -19.76 17.47 1.18
N GLU A 245 -20.21 18.73 1.30
CA GLU A 245 -21.47 19.16 0.72
C GLU A 245 -21.41 19.01 -0.81
N GLU A 246 -22.53 18.68 -1.44
CA GLU A 246 -22.62 18.39 -2.89
C GLU A 246 -21.99 19.51 -3.74
N ASP A 247 -22.34 20.78 -3.47
CA ASP A 247 -21.74 21.93 -4.15
C ASP A 247 -20.24 22.07 -3.91
N ALA A 248 -19.76 21.78 -2.71
CA ALA A 248 -18.35 21.85 -2.37
C ALA A 248 -17.54 20.74 -3.05
N LEU A 249 -18.12 19.55 -3.16
CA LEU A 249 -17.55 18.42 -3.89
C LEU A 249 -17.43 18.75 -5.37
N ALA A 250 -18.49 19.23 -6.03
CA ALA A 250 -18.49 19.61 -7.42
C ALA A 250 -17.42 20.69 -7.72
N LYS A 251 -17.37 21.75 -6.92
CA LYS A 251 -16.38 22.83 -7.06
C LYS A 251 -14.95 22.30 -6.87
N THR A 252 -14.71 21.43 -5.91
CA THR A 252 -13.40 20.87 -5.64
C THR A 252 -12.98 19.91 -6.77
N GLY A 253 -13.89 19.07 -7.23
CA GLY A 253 -13.68 18.15 -8.37
C GLY A 253 -13.33 18.92 -9.64
N VAL A 254 -14.12 19.91 -10.02
CA VAL A 254 -13.84 20.77 -11.18
C VAL A 254 -12.49 21.47 -11.08
N LYS A 255 -12.14 21.98 -9.88
CA LYS A 255 -10.83 22.60 -9.64
C LYS A 255 -9.68 21.61 -9.86
N LEU A 256 -9.77 20.41 -9.32
CA LEU A 256 -8.74 19.35 -9.48
C LEU A 256 -8.60 18.95 -10.96
N LEU A 257 -9.73 18.77 -11.65
CA LEU A 257 -9.77 18.31 -13.03
C LEU A 257 -9.26 19.36 -14.02
N ASN A 258 -9.49 20.64 -13.74
CA ASN A 258 -9.09 21.75 -14.59
C ASN A 258 -7.75 22.38 -14.18
N GLU A 259 -7.10 21.87 -13.12
CA GLU A 259 -5.75 22.31 -12.74
C GLU A 259 -4.77 21.95 -13.88
N ASN A 260 -3.97 22.92 -14.33
CA ASN A 260 -3.00 22.78 -15.42
C ASN A 260 -3.60 22.42 -16.79
N ILE A 261 -4.86 22.77 -17.07
CA ILE A 261 -5.42 22.72 -18.41
C ILE A 261 -5.03 24.02 -19.16
N THR A 262 -4.44 23.86 -20.34
CA THR A 262 -4.03 24.97 -21.21
C THR A 262 -5.19 25.46 -22.07
N ASP A 263 -5.09 26.69 -22.58
CA ASP A 263 -6.09 27.26 -23.45
C ASP A 263 -6.27 26.39 -24.75
N GLY A 264 -7.53 26.12 -25.08
CA GLY A 264 -7.90 25.27 -26.22
C GLY A 264 -8.17 23.81 -25.87
N GLN A 265 -7.91 23.36 -24.63
CA GLN A 265 -8.30 22.03 -24.17
C GLN A 265 -9.70 22.04 -23.56
N VAL A 266 -10.40 20.89 -23.65
CA VAL A 266 -11.74 20.72 -23.07
C VAL A 266 -11.65 20.79 -21.55
N LYS A 267 -12.36 21.75 -20.93
CA LYS A 267 -12.51 21.86 -19.48
C LYS A 267 -13.70 21.03 -19.02
N VAL A 268 -13.53 20.33 -17.93
CA VAL A 268 -14.63 19.60 -17.28
C VAL A 268 -15.58 20.58 -16.61
N THR A 269 -16.88 20.38 -16.83
CA THR A 269 -17.94 21.23 -16.26
C THR A 269 -18.49 20.65 -14.94
N PRO A 270 -19.17 21.47 -14.10
CA PRO A 270 -19.85 20.96 -12.91
C PRO A 270 -20.88 19.87 -13.25
N GLU A 271 -21.63 20.03 -14.35
CA GLU A 271 -22.66 19.08 -14.76
C GLU A 271 -22.10 17.71 -15.11
N GLU A 272 -20.87 17.67 -15.72
CA GLU A 272 -20.17 16.41 -15.99
C GLU A 272 -19.72 15.74 -14.67
N VAL A 273 -19.29 16.51 -13.69
CA VAL A 273 -18.95 15.99 -12.33
C VAL A 273 -20.18 15.44 -11.66
N ASP A 274 -21.29 16.20 -11.67
CA ASP A 274 -22.56 15.78 -11.06
C ASP A 274 -23.10 14.49 -11.67
N ALA A 275 -23.03 14.36 -13.00
CA ALA A 275 -23.45 13.14 -13.69
C ALA A 275 -22.67 11.90 -13.18
N VAL A 276 -21.36 12.02 -12.97
CA VAL A 276 -20.53 10.94 -12.45
C VAL A 276 -20.82 10.70 -10.98
N VAL A 277 -21.01 11.75 -10.17
CA VAL A 277 -21.40 11.63 -8.77
C VAL A 277 -22.72 10.85 -8.63
N GLN A 278 -23.73 11.14 -9.46
CA GLN A 278 -24.99 10.39 -9.45
C GLN A 278 -24.80 8.90 -9.83
N ASP A 279 -23.97 8.60 -10.83
CA ASP A 279 -23.62 7.22 -11.20
C ASP A 279 -22.92 6.48 -10.04
N MET A 280 -21.98 7.15 -9.36
CA MET A 280 -21.27 6.59 -8.19
C MET A 280 -22.24 6.32 -7.02
N ILE A 281 -23.23 7.20 -6.80
CA ILE A 281 -24.29 6.99 -5.78
C ILE A 281 -25.13 5.76 -6.15
N LEU A 282 -25.55 5.64 -7.40
CA LEU A 282 -26.33 4.49 -7.88
C LEU A 282 -25.56 3.16 -7.75
N LYS A 283 -24.26 3.18 -7.90
CA LYS A 283 -23.36 2.02 -7.72
C LYS A 283 -23.06 1.73 -6.25
N GLY A 284 -23.43 2.62 -5.33
CA GLY A 284 -23.13 2.49 -3.90
C GLY A 284 -21.66 2.74 -3.52
N GLU A 285 -20.88 3.36 -4.40
CA GLU A 285 -19.49 3.70 -4.14
C GLU A 285 -19.35 4.88 -3.19
N ILE A 286 -20.29 5.81 -3.28
CA ILE A 286 -20.46 6.94 -2.36
C ILE A 286 -21.91 7.01 -1.90
N VAL A 287 -22.15 7.69 -0.78
CA VAL A 287 -23.49 7.85 -0.18
C VAL A 287 -23.83 9.32 -0.11
N SER A 288 -25.03 9.67 -0.58
CA SER A 288 -25.64 11.00 -0.34
C SER A 288 -26.60 10.91 0.86
N SER A 289 -26.37 11.76 1.84
CA SER A 289 -27.24 11.88 3.02
C SER A 289 -27.42 13.35 3.39
N ASN A 290 -28.64 13.86 3.29
CA ASN A 290 -28.99 15.25 3.62
C ASN A 290 -28.15 16.31 2.88
N GLY A 291 -27.83 16.07 1.60
CA GLY A 291 -26.99 16.98 0.78
C GLY A 291 -25.48 16.84 1.04
N ASN A 292 -25.07 15.89 1.88
CA ASN A 292 -23.69 15.57 2.17
C ASN A 292 -23.25 14.29 1.45
N ILE A 293 -22.12 14.32 0.79
CA ILE A 293 -21.57 13.20 0.05
C ILE A 293 -20.41 12.58 0.85
N TYR A 294 -20.52 11.28 1.09
CA TYR A 294 -19.57 10.45 1.83
C TYR A 294 -18.96 9.36 0.95
N GLN A 295 -17.74 8.94 1.26
CA GLN A 295 -17.30 7.61 0.87
C GLN A 295 -18.13 6.56 1.63
N SER A 296 -18.57 5.48 0.97
CA SER A 296 -19.50 4.50 1.56
C SER A 296 -18.98 3.88 2.86
N ASN A 297 -17.68 3.54 2.90
CA ASN A 297 -17.04 2.99 4.10
C ASN A 297 -17.02 3.98 5.27
N VAL A 298 -16.84 5.27 5.00
CA VAL A 298 -16.81 6.34 6.02
C VAL A 298 -18.22 6.58 6.57
N PHE A 299 -19.24 6.59 5.69
CA PHE A 299 -20.64 6.70 6.13
C PHE A 299 -21.04 5.55 7.06
N VAL A 300 -20.71 4.31 6.69
CA VAL A 300 -21.00 3.14 7.53
C VAL A 300 -20.29 3.23 8.89
N GLN A 301 -19.03 3.68 8.91
CA GLN A 301 -18.29 3.85 10.17
C GLN A 301 -18.91 4.92 11.07
N GLU A 302 -19.36 6.05 10.51
CA GLU A 302 -20.04 7.10 11.25
C GLU A 302 -21.39 6.61 11.80
N ASP A 303 -22.23 5.99 10.97
CA ASP A 303 -23.54 5.47 11.35
C ASP A 303 -23.43 4.39 12.44
N GLU A 304 -22.55 3.40 12.26
CA GLU A 304 -22.33 2.37 13.28
C GLU A 304 -21.82 2.94 14.61
N THR A 305 -20.94 3.95 14.54
CA THR A 305 -20.41 4.62 15.73
C THR A 305 -21.56 5.37 16.44
N ALA A 306 -22.35 6.13 15.69
CA ALA A 306 -23.50 6.86 16.22
C ALA A 306 -24.51 5.90 16.87
N ARG A 307 -24.81 4.77 16.22
CA ARG A 307 -25.72 3.76 16.76
C ARG A 307 -25.19 3.16 18.06
N LYS A 308 -23.92 2.78 18.13
CA LYS A 308 -23.30 2.25 19.36
C LYS A 308 -23.32 3.28 20.50
N ILE A 309 -23.05 4.55 20.19
CA ILE A 309 -23.15 5.64 21.17
C ILE A 309 -24.59 5.78 21.66
N ALA A 310 -25.57 5.76 20.77
CA ALA A 310 -26.97 5.82 21.13
C ALA A 310 -27.42 4.65 22.03
N GLU A 311 -26.98 3.43 21.71
CA GLU A 311 -27.19 2.24 22.53
C GLU A 311 -26.60 2.39 23.94
N MET A 312 -25.36 2.92 24.05
CA MET A 312 -24.71 3.19 25.35
C MET A 312 -25.48 4.22 26.17
N LEU A 313 -25.98 5.28 25.53
CA LEU A 313 -26.74 6.36 26.20
C LEU A 313 -28.15 5.92 26.60
N ALA A 314 -28.73 4.94 25.92
CA ALA A 314 -30.06 4.39 26.26
C ALA A 314 -30.07 3.58 27.57
N VAL A 315 -28.91 3.09 28.01
CA VAL A 315 -28.77 2.38 29.28
C VAL A 315 -28.72 3.39 30.42
N PRO A 316 -29.53 3.25 31.48
CA PRO A 316 -29.45 4.13 32.64
C PRO A 316 -28.04 4.10 33.26
N PRO A 317 -27.40 5.24 33.51
CA PRO A 317 -26.07 5.25 34.09
C PRO A 317 -26.10 4.78 35.56
N VAL A 318 -25.10 3.99 35.94
CA VAL A 318 -24.88 3.66 37.35
C VAL A 318 -24.15 4.81 38.01
N THR A 319 -24.86 5.57 38.84
CA THR A 319 -24.25 6.68 39.58
C THR A 319 -23.53 6.15 40.82
N LEU A 320 -22.22 6.31 40.87
CA LEU A 320 -21.38 5.95 42.00
C LEU A 320 -21.02 7.24 42.77
N ASP A 321 -21.09 7.19 44.11
CA ASP A 321 -20.45 8.21 44.94
C ASP A 321 -18.95 7.91 45.01
N ILE A 322 -18.18 8.83 44.48
CA ILE A 322 -16.73 8.70 44.42
C ILE A 322 -15.97 9.65 45.36
N SER A 323 -16.69 10.36 46.21
CA SER A 323 -16.17 11.48 47.01
C SER A 323 -15.00 11.04 47.88
N GLU A 324 -15.13 9.97 48.63
CA GLU A 324 -14.08 9.44 49.48
C GLU A 324 -12.90 8.87 48.70
N SER A 325 -13.20 8.14 47.59
CA SER A 325 -12.18 7.54 46.73
C SER A 325 -11.37 8.62 46.00
N LEU A 326 -12.00 9.68 45.52
CA LEU A 326 -11.33 10.77 44.88
C LEU A 326 -10.43 11.55 45.87
N GLU A 327 -10.89 11.78 47.09
CA GLU A 327 -10.10 12.48 48.10
C GLU A 327 -8.89 11.65 48.51
N TYR A 328 -9.05 10.32 48.65
CA TYR A 328 -7.95 9.39 48.90
C TYR A 328 -6.91 9.44 47.77
N VAL A 329 -7.34 9.37 46.50
CA VAL A 329 -6.48 9.43 45.34
C VAL A 329 -5.72 10.76 45.28
N ARG A 330 -6.40 11.88 45.52
CA ARG A 330 -5.77 13.22 45.59
C ARG A 330 -4.64 13.28 46.63
N LYS A 331 -4.89 12.78 47.83
CA LYS A 331 -3.90 12.80 48.95
C LYS A 331 -2.70 11.86 48.66
N ASN A 332 -2.99 10.64 48.22
CA ASN A 332 -1.92 9.63 48.07
C ASN A 332 -1.06 9.82 46.83
N LEU A 333 -1.63 10.33 45.74
CA LEU A 333 -0.91 10.58 44.48
C LEU A 333 -0.40 12.02 44.38
N GLY A 334 -0.68 12.88 45.39
CA GLY A 334 -0.32 14.30 45.31
C GLY A 334 -0.95 15.05 44.18
N LEU A 335 -2.15 14.61 43.73
CA LEU A 335 -2.83 15.22 42.57
C LEU A 335 -3.60 16.48 42.98
N ALA A 336 -3.09 17.64 42.61
CA ALA A 336 -3.79 18.92 42.75
C ALA A 336 -4.77 19.12 41.59
N LEU A 337 -5.98 18.55 41.69
CA LEU A 337 -7.01 18.72 40.68
C LEU A 337 -7.73 20.06 40.87
N SER A 338 -7.86 20.84 39.80
CA SER A 338 -8.74 22.02 39.76
C SER A 338 -10.20 21.60 39.92
N GLN A 339 -11.08 22.57 40.18
CA GLN A 339 -12.51 22.31 40.27
C GLN A 339 -13.05 21.65 38.98
N ARG A 340 -12.73 22.18 37.80
CA ARG A 340 -13.14 21.62 36.49
C ARG A 340 -12.58 20.21 36.25
N GLN A 341 -11.36 19.95 36.68
CA GLN A 341 -10.78 18.61 36.58
C GLN A 341 -11.48 17.61 37.50
N SER A 342 -11.83 18.03 38.71
CA SER A 342 -12.63 17.22 39.64
C SER A 342 -14.03 16.94 39.11
N GLU A 343 -14.70 17.95 38.53
CA GLU A 343 -16.00 17.81 37.86
C GLU A 343 -15.92 16.78 36.70
N ALA A 344 -14.85 16.80 35.92
CA ALA A 344 -14.64 15.83 34.83
C ALA A 344 -14.48 14.39 35.36
N VAL A 345 -13.81 14.21 36.51
CA VAL A 345 -13.74 12.89 37.17
C VAL A 345 -15.13 12.45 37.62
N TYR A 346 -15.89 13.30 38.31
CA TYR A 346 -17.27 12.97 38.72
C TYR A 346 -18.16 12.62 37.54
N MET A 347 -18.05 13.35 36.43
CA MET A 347 -18.83 13.11 35.21
C MET A 347 -18.55 11.69 34.65
N ALA A 348 -17.32 11.25 34.67
CA ALA A 348 -16.94 9.91 34.17
C ALA A 348 -17.62 8.75 34.95
N PHE A 349 -18.02 8.98 36.22
CA PHE A 349 -18.71 7.98 37.04
C PHE A 349 -20.24 8.17 37.14
N ARG A 350 -20.75 9.20 36.47
CA ARG A 350 -22.18 9.50 36.42
C ARG A 350 -22.78 9.33 35.03
N SER A 351 -21.96 9.05 34.03
CA SER A 351 -22.38 8.95 32.63
C SER A 351 -21.76 7.72 31.96
N ASN A 352 -22.53 7.09 31.08
CA ASN A 352 -22.02 5.95 30.29
C ASN A 352 -21.04 6.39 29.19
N LEU A 353 -21.07 7.67 28.80
CA LEU A 353 -20.14 8.28 27.86
C LEU A 353 -19.77 9.68 28.35
N SER A 354 -18.50 10.00 28.35
CA SER A 354 -17.99 11.33 28.72
C SER A 354 -16.92 11.77 27.74
N ILE A 355 -16.94 13.04 27.35
CA ILE A 355 -15.94 13.66 26.48
C ILE A 355 -15.21 14.74 27.27
N ILE A 356 -13.89 14.55 27.45
CA ILE A 356 -13.01 15.48 28.16
C ILE A 356 -12.10 16.17 27.16
N THR A 357 -12.31 17.46 26.94
CA THR A 357 -11.54 18.29 26.01
C THR A 357 -10.69 19.31 26.72
N GLY A 358 -9.67 19.81 26.06
CA GLY A 358 -8.79 20.88 26.59
C GLY A 358 -7.55 21.04 25.74
N SER A 359 -6.95 22.25 25.80
CA SER A 359 -5.69 22.55 25.12
C SER A 359 -4.53 21.67 25.61
N PRO A 360 -3.42 21.57 24.90
CA PRO A 360 -2.18 20.93 25.41
C PRO A 360 -1.78 21.52 26.77
N GLY A 361 -1.33 20.66 27.70
CA GLY A 361 -0.90 21.09 29.03
C GLY A 361 -2.00 21.36 30.07
N THR A 362 -3.31 21.21 29.73
CA THR A 362 -4.41 21.46 30.67
C THR A 362 -4.65 20.32 31.68
N GLY A 363 -3.82 19.30 31.67
CA GLY A 363 -3.89 18.19 32.64
C GLY A 363 -4.90 17.10 32.31
N LYS A 364 -5.25 16.90 31.01
CA LYS A 364 -6.14 15.78 30.59
C LYS A 364 -5.64 14.42 31.04
N THR A 365 -4.34 14.16 30.93
CA THR A 365 -3.70 12.92 31.40
C THR A 365 -3.80 12.77 32.92
N THR A 366 -3.73 13.88 33.68
CA THR A 366 -3.92 13.88 35.14
C THR A 366 -5.36 13.50 35.52
N VAL A 367 -6.36 14.02 34.79
CA VAL A 367 -7.76 13.65 34.98
C VAL A 367 -7.99 12.19 34.65
N LEU A 368 -7.45 11.69 33.52
CA LEU A 368 -7.56 10.28 33.15
C LEU A 368 -6.92 9.36 34.21
N ARG A 369 -5.74 9.74 34.74
CA ARG A 369 -5.11 8.99 35.82
C ARG A 369 -6.00 8.94 37.06
N ALA A 370 -6.59 10.06 37.47
CA ALA A 370 -7.51 10.08 38.62
C ALA A 370 -8.72 9.18 38.39
N ILE A 371 -9.32 9.18 37.19
CA ILE A 371 -10.44 8.31 36.80
C ILE A 371 -10.03 6.84 36.94
N ILE A 372 -8.87 6.45 36.40
CA ILE A 372 -8.37 5.08 36.44
C ILE A 372 -8.18 4.60 37.90
N GLU A 373 -7.52 5.40 38.73
CA GLU A 373 -7.24 5.06 40.12
C GLU A 373 -8.51 4.92 40.96
N VAL A 374 -9.45 5.87 40.82
CA VAL A 374 -10.77 5.80 41.46
C VAL A 374 -11.52 4.55 41.05
N PHE A 375 -11.54 4.25 39.73
CA PHE A 375 -12.21 3.06 39.21
C PHE A 375 -11.61 1.76 39.78
N GLN A 376 -10.30 1.66 39.89
CA GLN A 376 -9.62 0.49 40.46
C GLN A 376 -9.94 0.29 41.92
N MET A 377 -10.07 1.38 42.67
CA MET A 377 -10.50 1.30 44.11
C MET A 377 -11.94 0.79 44.23
N LEU A 378 -12.85 1.29 43.40
CA LEU A 378 -14.25 0.90 43.45
C LEU A 378 -14.52 -0.47 42.84
N CYS A 379 -13.76 -0.83 41.81
CA CYS A 379 -13.94 -2.04 41.01
C CYS A 379 -12.59 -2.78 40.83
N PRO A 380 -12.02 -3.41 41.87
CA PRO A 380 -10.70 -4.04 41.81
C PRO A 380 -10.56 -5.15 40.74
N LYS A 381 -11.70 -5.77 40.38
CA LYS A 381 -11.77 -6.80 39.30
C LYS A 381 -12.26 -6.23 37.96
N GLY A 382 -12.50 -4.93 37.90
CA GLY A 382 -12.96 -4.25 36.69
C GLY A 382 -11.91 -4.22 35.59
N LYS A 383 -12.31 -4.40 34.33
CA LYS A 383 -11.40 -4.33 33.18
C LYS A 383 -11.42 -2.92 32.64
N ILE A 384 -10.23 -2.35 32.42
CA ILE A 384 -10.03 -1.06 31.77
C ILE A 384 -9.30 -1.32 30.46
N LEU A 385 -9.80 -0.78 29.37
CA LEU A 385 -9.14 -0.74 28.07
C LEU A 385 -8.73 0.70 27.79
N LEU A 386 -7.45 0.90 27.46
CA LEU A 386 -6.92 2.17 27.01
C LEU A 386 -6.55 2.03 25.54
N ALA A 387 -6.93 3.01 24.72
CA ALA A 387 -6.64 3.04 23.31
C ALA A 387 -6.17 4.44 22.90
N ALA A 388 -5.20 4.51 22.00
CA ALA A 388 -4.69 5.76 21.44
C ALA A 388 -4.46 5.61 19.93
N PRO A 389 -4.63 6.68 19.15
CA PRO A 389 -4.36 6.64 17.71
C PRO A 389 -2.87 6.51 17.37
N THR A 390 -1.97 6.90 18.28
CA THR A 390 -0.51 6.83 18.13
C THR A 390 0.14 6.17 19.35
N ASP A 391 1.42 5.77 19.22
CA ASP A 391 2.16 5.10 20.29
C ASP A 391 2.64 6.08 21.38
N GLU A 392 2.85 7.37 21.06
CA GLU A 392 3.34 8.36 22.03
C GLU A 392 2.50 8.52 23.30
N PRO A 393 1.15 8.66 23.24
CA PRO A 393 0.33 8.66 24.45
C PRO A 393 0.32 7.31 25.16
N ALA A 394 0.56 6.22 24.44
CA ALA A 394 0.55 4.88 25.02
C ALA A 394 1.66 4.68 26.06
N GLU A 395 2.85 5.23 25.85
CA GLU A 395 3.95 5.17 26.83
C GLU A 395 3.69 5.98 28.09
N GLU A 396 3.07 7.18 27.97
CA GLU A 396 2.65 7.97 29.15
C GLU A 396 1.59 7.22 29.98
N TRP A 397 0.65 6.54 29.32
CA TRP A 397 -0.41 5.79 29.99
C TRP A 397 0.09 4.46 30.58
N GLN A 398 1.14 3.85 29.99
CA GLN A 398 1.82 2.70 30.58
C GLN A 398 2.54 3.07 31.87
N LYS A 399 3.16 4.25 31.93
CA LYS A 399 3.73 4.81 33.16
C LYS A 399 2.66 5.14 34.20
N ALA A 400 1.46 5.47 33.77
CA ALA A 400 0.32 5.71 34.65
C ALA A 400 -0.27 4.40 35.23
N ARG A 401 0.06 3.23 34.64
CA ARG A 401 -0.47 1.95 35.08
C ARG A 401 0.41 0.76 34.65
N ALA A 402 1.02 0.08 35.62
CA ALA A 402 1.94 -1.05 35.39
C ALA A 402 1.31 -2.36 34.85
N GLU A 403 -0.01 -2.43 34.63
CA GLU A 403 -0.70 -3.70 34.33
C GLU A 403 -1.69 -3.66 33.16
N THR A 404 -1.86 -2.53 32.45
CA THR A 404 -2.78 -2.47 31.31
C THR A 404 -2.03 -2.18 30.03
N THR A 405 -2.01 -3.12 29.09
CA THR A 405 -1.42 -2.94 27.77
C THR A 405 -2.32 -2.04 26.93
N PRO A 406 -1.88 -0.84 26.51
CA PRO A 406 -2.62 -0.04 25.57
C PRO A 406 -2.72 -0.77 24.22
N LYS A 407 -3.93 -0.83 23.67
CA LYS A 407 -4.12 -1.34 22.31
C LYS A 407 -4.14 -0.16 21.36
N ARG A 408 -3.31 -0.24 20.33
CA ARG A 408 -3.35 0.69 19.21
C ARG A 408 -4.71 0.58 18.53
N CYS A 409 -5.41 1.69 18.34
CA CYS A 409 -6.51 1.72 17.40
C CYS A 409 -5.93 1.53 15.99
N THR A 410 -5.87 0.30 15.52
CA THR A 410 -5.74 0.07 14.07
C THR A 410 -7.03 0.57 13.45
N ALA A 411 -6.93 1.61 12.65
CA ALA A 411 -8.03 2.03 11.81
C ALA A 411 -8.41 0.84 10.91
N PHE A 412 -9.67 0.44 10.98
CA PHE A 412 -10.29 -0.46 10.03
C PHE A 412 -10.53 0.27 8.72
#